data_2744a86dc51f45826326fb056231c8fe
#
_entry.id   2744a86dc51f45826326fb056231c8fe
#
_cell.length_a   1.000
_cell.length_b   1.000
_cell.length_c   1.000
_cell.angle_alpha   90.00
_cell.angle_beta   90.00
_cell.angle_gamma   90.00
#
_symmetry.space_group_name_H-M   'P 1'
#
loop_
_entity.id
_entity.type
_entity.pdbx_description
1 polymer ?
#
loop_
_entity_poly.entity_id
_entity_poly.type
_entity_poly.pdbx_seq_one_letter_code
_entity_poly.pdbx_strand_id
1 'polypeptide(L)'
;MRCLTSGLSGREPLLIDPIKAANHAKYAEKYGVVDGVLDMFFNAPEKPYVTALGTAVIQANGVLGLGLTKFEKMTGGVDMAEVSDVIDEMLANPAVKRVAFVVNSPGGTVLGTPELADKVFNIPLPTMTYARELIASGAFYSFGQAQELIVAPSAYVGSIGVIMVDESYADYYNQIGLKMEIFRAGKYKAANIAGEGYTDDMRALEQERILAMHEQFKQTVLRSRSLADRADMEGQVYPGATAAQKNLVTGLASTFEEALAKFEGSDVQSVKRGKDTAVAKQSKQAKAIAKHKVSELEDEVLDLLTPRQKELVDGYMEVEELFGPFDQSTGPDGAHYVAESPFGSEGLLCQNCVFYRGPRGCGIVSGDIDPNGICKLWVIPSNPNA
;
A
#
# COMPACT_ATOMS: atom_id res chain seq x y z
N MET A 1 -4.41 9.95 15.31
CA MET A 1 -4.45 8.67 14.63
C MET A 1 -5.11 8.88 13.28
N ARG A 2 -4.33 9.19 12.25
CA ARG A 2 -4.76 9.21 10.86
C ARG A 2 -4.03 8.07 10.16
N CYS A 3 -4.50 6.85 10.45
CA CYS A 3 -4.10 5.63 9.80
C CYS A 3 -4.53 5.68 8.32
N LEU A 4 -4.10 4.73 7.50
CA LEU A 4 -4.65 4.45 6.15
C LEU A 4 -6.18 4.62 6.05
N THR A 5 -6.89 4.60 7.19
CA THR A 5 -8.30 4.94 7.32
C THR A 5 -8.61 6.43 7.16
N SER A 6 -7.66 7.36 7.23
CA SER A 6 -7.96 8.79 7.01
C SER A 6 -8.08 9.14 5.53
N GLY A 7 -7.43 8.40 4.65
CA GLY A 7 -7.75 8.37 3.21
C GLY A 7 -9.08 7.66 2.94
N LEU A 8 -9.53 6.78 3.85
CA LEU A 8 -10.79 6.05 3.74
C LEU A 8 -12.01 6.86 4.22
N SER A 9 -11.82 7.94 4.98
CA SER A 9 -12.90 8.80 5.48
C SER A 9 -13.20 10.00 4.57
N GLY A 10 -12.47 10.18 3.49
CA GLY A 10 -12.63 11.34 2.63
C GLY A 10 -13.09 10.96 1.24
N ARG A 11 -14.30 11.21 0.87
CA ARG A 11 -14.90 11.50 -0.46
C ARG A 11 -14.36 10.79 -1.71
N GLU A 12 -13.36 9.88 -1.60
CA GLU A 12 -12.86 9.10 -2.72
C GLU A 12 -13.49 7.71 -2.73
N PRO A 13 -13.97 7.25 -3.88
CA PRO A 13 -14.46 5.89 -4.05
C PRO A 13 -13.33 4.89 -3.76
N LEU A 14 -13.67 3.80 -3.09
CA LEU A 14 -12.70 2.78 -2.69
C LEU A 14 -12.91 1.49 -3.48
N LEU A 15 -11.80 0.95 -3.92
CA LEU A 15 -11.66 -0.41 -4.43
C LEU A 15 -10.93 -1.24 -3.36
N ILE A 16 -11.61 -1.52 -2.23
CA ILE A 16 -11.03 -2.25 -1.10
C ILE A 16 -12.00 -3.31 -0.59
N ASP A 17 -11.48 -4.43 -0.13
CA ASP A 17 -12.28 -5.44 0.57
C ASP A 17 -12.78 -4.89 1.92
N PRO A 18 -14.12 -4.82 2.13
CA PRO A 18 -14.68 -4.20 3.33
C PRO A 18 -14.32 -4.92 4.63
N ILE A 19 -14.07 -6.24 4.58
CA ILE A 19 -13.75 -7.05 5.78
C ILE A 19 -12.33 -6.70 6.26
N LYS A 20 -11.37 -6.57 5.35
CA LYS A 20 -10.01 -6.15 5.71
C LYS A 20 -9.95 -4.68 6.13
N ALA A 21 -10.70 -3.79 5.47
CA ALA A 21 -10.81 -2.40 5.90
C ALA A 21 -11.40 -2.29 7.32
N ALA A 22 -12.46 -3.03 7.61
CA ALA A 22 -13.09 -3.07 8.93
C ALA A 22 -12.18 -3.72 9.99
N ASN A 23 -11.42 -4.75 9.62
CA ASN A 23 -10.46 -5.38 10.51
C ASN A 23 -9.28 -4.45 10.82
N HIS A 24 -8.75 -3.73 9.83
CA HIS A 24 -7.74 -2.69 10.05
C HIS A 24 -8.25 -1.58 10.98
N ALA A 25 -9.47 -1.10 10.78
CA ALA A 25 -10.08 -0.10 11.65
C ALA A 25 -10.27 -0.63 13.09
N LYS A 26 -10.78 -1.85 13.27
CA LYS A 26 -10.95 -2.49 14.58
C LYS A 26 -9.62 -2.82 15.27
N TYR A 27 -8.60 -3.20 14.50
CA TYR A 27 -7.25 -3.46 15.02
C TYR A 27 -6.62 -2.15 15.52
N ALA A 28 -6.72 -1.09 14.72
CA ALA A 28 -6.25 0.23 15.10
C ALA A 28 -6.98 0.79 16.33
N GLU A 29 -8.28 0.50 16.49
CA GLU A 29 -9.09 0.92 17.64
C GLU A 29 -8.81 0.09 18.91
N LYS A 30 -8.61 -1.23 18.75
CA LYS A 30 -8.50 -2.15 19.88
C LYS A 30 -7.10 -2.20 20.51
N TYR A 31 -6.05 -2.09 19.71
CA TYR A 31 -4.68 -2.30 20.14
C TYR A 31 -3.81 -1.04 20.09
N GLY A 32 -4.38 0.07 19.64
CA GLY A 32 -3.63 1.33 19.51
C GLY A 32 -2.48 1.22 18.50
N VAL A 33 -1.54 2.17 18.59
CA VAL A 33 -0.40 2.27 17.65
C VAL A 33 0.61 1.13 17.81
N VAL A 34 0.60 0.40 18.92
CA VAL A 34 1.66 -0.55 19.30
C VAL A 34 1.70 -1.80 18.42
N ASP A 35 0.55 -2.40 18.13
CA ASP A 35 0.53 -3.60 17.27
C ASP A 35 0.71 -3.26 15.79
N GLY A 36 0.23 -2.09 15.35
CA GLY A 36 0.57 -1.55 14.03
C GLY A 36 2.07 -1.29 13.85
N VAL A 37 2.75 -0.89 14.93
CA VAL A 37 4.21 -0.70 14.93
C VAL A 37 4.95 -2.04 14.81
N LEU A 38 4.50 -3.09 15.49
CA LEU A 38 5.11 -4.42 15.36
C LEU A 38 4.91 -5.02 13.96
N ASP A 39 3.72 -4.88 13.37
CA ASP A 39 3.49 -5.27 11.97
C ASP A 39 4.33 -4.46 10.97
N MET A 40 4.62 -3.19 11.26
CA MET A 40 5.55 -2.36 10.48
C MET A 40 6.94 -2.98 10.40
N PHE A 41 7.43 -3.51 11.50
CA PHE A 41 8.76 -4.11 11.57
C PHE A 41 8.82 -5.49 10.92
N PHE A 42 7.68 -6.15 10.71
CA PHE A 42 7.64 -7.52 10.19
C PHE A 42 7.30 -7.65 8.71
N ASN A 43 6.89 -6.56 8.02
CA ASN A 43 6.45 -6.59 6.63
C ASN A 43 7.15 -5.54 5.73
N ALA A 44 8.47 -5.39 5.84
CA ALA A 44 9.21 -4.62 4.84
C ALA A 44 8.95 -5.23 3.44
N PRO A 45 8.60 -4.41 2.42
CA PRO A 45 8.38 -4.93 1.08
C PRO A 45 9.66 -5.62 0.59
N GLU A 46 9.50 -6.87 0.12
CA GLU A 46 10.63 -7.56 -0.49
C GLU A 46 11.04 -6.81 -1.76
N LYS A 47 12.35 -6.58 -1.90
CA LYS A 47 12.89 -5.89 -3.07
C LYS A 47 12.61 -6.71 -4.35
N PRO A 48 12.29 -6.05 -5.47
CA PRO A 48 12.13 -6.74 -6.73
C PRO A 48 13.44 -7.44 -7.13
N TYR A 49 13.34 -8.62 -7.71
CA TYR A 49 14.51 -9.38 -8.14
C TYR A 49 14.26 -10.06 -9.49
N VAL A 50 15.34 -10.52 -10.13
CA VAL A 50 15.26 -11.26 -11.39
C VAL A 50 15.75 -12.69 -11.18
N THR A 51 14.93 -13.67 -11.57
CA THR A 51 15.30 -15.10 -11.48
C THR A 51 16.40 -15.45 -12.47
N ALA A 52 17.05 -16.62 -12.27
CA ALA A 52 18.05 -17.12 -13.20
C ALA A 52 17.52 -17.33 -14.65
N LEU A 53 16.20 -17.51 -14.80
CA LEU A 53 15.53 -17.68 -16.11
C LEU A 53 15.01 -16.36 -16.70
N GLY A 54 15.28 -15.22 -16.03
CA GLY A 54 14.96 -13.88 -16.51
C GLY A 54 13.53 -13.42 -16.19
N THR A 55 12.90 -13.95 -15.15
CA THR A 55 11.61 -13.45 -14.67
C THR A 55 11.84 -12.36 -13.63
N ALA A 56 11.40 -11.13 -13.89
CA ALA A 56 11.34 -10.08 -12.88
C ALA A 56 10.17 -10.37 -11.93
N VAL A 57 10.45 -10.45 -10.63
CA VAL A 57 9.46 -10.69 -9.58
C VAL A 57 9.23 -9.39 -8.81
N ILE A 58 8.00 -8.91 -8.83
CA ILE A 58 7.57 -7.66 -8.19
C ILE A 58 6.47 -7.98 -7.17
N GLN A 59 6.65 -7.52 -5.94
CA GLN A 59 5.68 -7.77 -4.87
C GLN A 59 4.74 -6.59 -4.67
N ALA A 60 3.47 -6.89 -4.34
CA ALA A 60 2.45 -5.90 -3.99
C ALA A 60 1.61 -6.43 -2.83
N ASN A 61 2.14 -6.27 -1.60
CA ASN A 61 1.55 -6.82 -0.38
C ASN A 61 1.02 -5.67 0.48
N GLY A 62 -0.29 -5.44 0.49
CA GLY A 62 -0.93 -4.41 1.29
C GLY A 62 -2.03 -3.63 0.59
N VAL A 63 -2.43 -2.50 1.18
CA VAL A 63 -3.49 -1.63 0.67
C VAL A 63 -2.92 -0.73 -0.43
N LEU A 64 -3.55 -0.72 -1.60
CA LEU A 64 -3.12 0.12 -2.72
C LEU A 64 -3.51 1.58 -2.50
N GLY A 65 -2.58 2.49 -2.75
CA GLY A 65 -2.81 3.92 -2.74
C GLY A 65 -1.95 4.64 -3.78
N LEU A 66 -2.19 5.92 -3.99
CA LEU A 66 -1.41 6.76 -4.91
C LEU A 66 -0.79 7.92 -4.13
N GLY A 67 0.53 8.11 -4.28
CA GLY A 67 1.25 9.18 -3.60
C GLY A 67 1.26 9.00 -2.07
N LEU A 68 1.46 7.77 -1.62
CA LEU A 68 1.47 7.43 -0.20
C LEU A 68 2.66 8.07 0.51
N THR A 69 2.42 8.58 1.70
CA THR A 69 3.47 9.02 2.62
C THR A 69 4.34 7.83 3.05
N LYS A 70 5.55 8.11 3.52
CA LYS A 70 6.43 7.06 4.06
C LYS A 70 5.76 6.28 5.18
N PHE A 71 5.00 6.95 6.03
CA PHE A 71 4.28 6.31 7.12
C PHE A 71 3.21 5.33 6.61
N GLU A 72 2.41 5.73 5.62
CA GLU A 72 1.40 4.84 5.03
C GLU A 72 2.03 3.62 4.38
N LYS A 73 3.17 3.76 3.72
CA LYS A 73 3.94 2.63 3.16
C LYS A 73 4.49 1.73 4.26
N MET A 74 5.05 2.29 5.32
CA MET A 74 5.54 1.52 6.46
C MET A 74 4.42 0.77 7.19
N THR A 75 3.18 1.27 7.17
CA THR A 75 2.00 0.61 7.76
C THR A 75 1.27 -0.34 6.79
N GLY A 76 1.94 -0.80 5.75
CA GLY A 76 1.41 -1.78 4.80
C GLY A 76 0.68 -1.17 3.61
N GLY A 77 0.93 0.09 3.28
CA GLY A 77 0.50 0.70 2.03
C GLY A 77 1.42 0.33 0.87
N VAL A 78 0.84 0.12 -0.30
CA VAL A 78 1.56 -0.10 -1.56
C VAL A 78 1.29 1.09 -2.48
N ASP A 79 2.31 1.88 -2.77
CA ASP A 79 2.17 3.03 -3.67
C ASP A 79 2.17 2.57 -5.14
N MET A 80 1.06 2.82 -5.82
CA MET A 80 0.88 2.42 -7.22
C MET A 80 1.82 3.15 -8.18
N ALA A 81 2.27 4.37 -7.85
CA ALA A 81 3.27 5.08 -8.63
C ALA A 81 4.63 4.38 -8.53
N GLU A 82 5.06 3.99 -7.32
CA GLU A 82 6.31 3.24 -7.13
C GLU A 82 6.28 1.87 -7.80
N VAL A 83 5.17 1.15 -7.72
CA VAL A 83 5.00 -0.11 -8.47
C VAL A 83 5.15 0.14 -9.97
N SER A 84 4.59 1.23 -10.49
CA SER A 84 4.75 1.65 -11.88
C SER A 84 6.22 1.89 -12.25
N ASP A 85 6.96 2.60 -11.40
CA ASP A 85 8.38 2.90 -11.61
C ASP A 85 9.23 1.62 -11.57
N VAL A 86 8.95 0.71 -10.64
CA VAL A 86 9.60 -0.62 -10.56
C VAL A 86 9.33 -1.45 -11.82
N ILE A 87 8.12 -1.42 -12.37
CA ILE A 87 7.82 -2.08 -13.66
C ILE A 87 8.73 -1.52 -14.76
N ASP A 88 8.86 -0.18 -14.87
CA ASP A 88 9.71 0.45 -15.89
C ASP A 88 11.19 0.11 -15.70
N GLU A 89 11.67 0.10 -14.46
CA GLU A 89 13.04 -0.30 -14.14
C GLU A 89 13.31 -1.74 -14.56
N MET A 90 12.41 -2.67 -14.22
CA MET A 90 12.55 -4.08 -14.61
C MET A 90 12.50 -4.26 -16.12
N LEU A 91 11.63 -3.55 -16.84
CA LEU A 91 11.55 -3.61 -18.29
C LEU A 91 12.78 -3.01 -19.00
N ALA A 92 13.48 -2.09 -18.36
CA ALA A 92 14.73 -1.52 -18.87
C ALA A 92 15.93 -2.49 -18.74
N ASN A 93 15.81 -3.53 -17.91
CA ASN A 93 16.86 -4.54 -17.72
C ASN A 93 16.83 -5.59 -18.86
N PRO A 94 17.88 -5.71 -19.71
CA PRO A 94 17.89 -6.63 -20.83
C PRO A 94 17.87 -8.11 -20.45
N ALA A 95 18.16 -8.45 -19.19
CA ALA A 95 18.06 -9.81 -18.67
C ALA A 95 16.61 -10.24 -18.41
N VAL A 96 15.67 -9.28 -18.31
CA VAL A 96 14.26 -9.56 -18.06
C VAL A 96 13.56 -10.02 -19.33
N LYS A 97 12.95 -11.19 -19.24
CA LYS A 97 12.21 -11.86 -20.33
C LYS A 97 10.72 -12.04 -20.00
N ARG A 98 10.37 -11.97 -18.72
CA ARG A 98 9.03 -12.17 -18.18
C ARG A 98 8.84 -11.30 -16.94
N VAL A 99 7.59 -11.01 -16.57
CA VAL A 99 7.26 -10.28 -15.33
C VAL A 99 6.25 -11.10 -14.53
N ALA A 100 6.55 -11.33 -13.27
CA ALA A 100 5.67 -11.97 -12.30
C ALA A 100 5.36 -11.02 -11.16
N PHE A 101 4.08 -10.85 -10.84
CA PHE A 101 3.62 -10.13 -9.66
C PHE A 101 3.25 -11.12 -8.57
N VAL A 102 3.72 -10.89 -7.35
CA VAL A 102 3.26 -11.62 -6.15
C VAL A 102 2.39 -10.67 -5.33
N VAL A 103 1.11 -11.00 -5.21
CA VAL A 103 0.11 -10.07 -4.69
C VAL A 103 -0.60 -10.66 -3.47
N ASN A 104 -0.66 -9.88 -2.40
CA ASN A 104 -1.52 -10.13 -1.25
C ASN A 104 -2.18 -8.80 -0.85
N SER A 105 -3.30 -8.47 -1.46
CA SER A 105 -3.88 -7.14 -1.33
C SER A 105 -5.42 -7.15 -1.34
N PRO A 106 -6.06 -6.39 -0.42
CA PRO A 106 -7.51 -6.18 -0.41
C PRO A 106 -7.99 -5.18 -1.48
N GLY A 107 -7.07 -4.56 -2.23
CA GLY A 107 -7.35 -3.39 -3.05
C GLY A 107 -6.97 -2.08 -2.38
N GLY A 108 -7.65 -0.98 -2.73
CA GLY A 108 -7.32 0.34 -2.19
C GLY A 108 -8.11 1.47 -2.87
N THR A 109 -7.46 2.61 -3.10
CA THR A 109 -8.09 3.78 -3.72
C THR A 109 -8.40 3.57 -5.20
N VAL A 110 -9.42 4.26 -5.70
CA VAL A 110 -9.74 4.25 -7.15
C VAL A 110 -8.68 4.98 -7.94
N LEU A 111 -8.19 6.12 -7.41
CA LEU A 111 -7.15 6.90 -8.08
C LEU A 111 -5.86 6.10 -8.22
N GLY A 112 -5.31 6.08 -9.43
CA GLY A 112 -4.11 5.32 -9.79
C GLY A 112 -4.37 3.86 -10.20
N THR A 113 -5.51 3.29 -9.82
CA THR A 113 -5.85 1.89 -10.11
C THR A 113 -6.05 1.62 -11.61
N PRO A 114 -6.80 2.44 -12.39
CA PRO A 114 -6.91 2.26 -13.84
C PRO A 114 -5.58 2.40 -14.58
N GLU A 115 -4.75 3.36 -14.18
CA GLU A 115 -3.43 3.61 -14.78
C GLU A 115 -2.49 2.43 -14.54
N LEU A 116 -2.46 1.88 -13.32
CA LEU A 116 -1.69 0.67 -13.01
C LEU A 116 -2.22 -0.54 -13.78
N ALA A 117 -3.54 -0.68 -13.89
CA ALA A 117 -4.16 -1.75 -14.67
C ALA A 117 -3.75 -1.70 -16.15
N ASP A 118 -3.77 -0.50 -16.74
CA ASP A 118 -3.33 -0.29 -18.12
C ASP A 118 -1.83 -0.57 -18.28
N LYS A 119 -1.02 -0.19 -17.30
CA LYS A 119 0.41 -0.49 -17.30
C LYS A 119 0.65 -1.99 -17.30
N VAL A 120 0.04 -2.75 -16.38
CA VAL A 120 0.18 -4.22 -16.30
C VAL A 120 -0.31 -4.88 -17.59
N PHE A 121 -1.45 -4.44 -18.13
CA PHE A 121 -2.01 -4.96 -19.36
C PHE A 121 -1.10 -4.77 -20.59
N ASN A 122 -0.39 -3.64 -20.66
CA ASN A 122 0.44 -3.25 -21.79
C ASN A 122 1.92 -3.67 -21.67
N ILE A 123 2.32 -4.42 -20.65
CA ILE A 123 3.68 -4.97 -20.55
C ILE A 123 3.96 -5.81 -21.81
N PRO A 124 5.05 -5.52 -22.56
CA PRO A 124 5.33 -6.19 -23.83
C PRO A 124 5.93 -7.60 -23.67
N LEU A 125 6.09 -8.05 -22.44
CA LEU A 125 6.63 -9.37 -22.09
C LEU A 125 5.51 -10.25 -21.53
N PRO A 126 5.68 -11.57 -21.47
CA PRO A 126 4.78 -12.46 -20.75
C PRO A 126 4.62 -12.03 -19.30
N THR A 127 3.37 -11.99 -18.82
CA THR A 127 3.05 -11.55 -17.46
C THR A 127 2.25 -12.58 -16.69
N MET A 128 2.58 -12.74 -15.41
CA MET A 128 1.84 -13.58 -14.46
C MET A 128 1.58 -12.80 -13.19
N THR A 129 0.42 -12.99 -12.60
CA THR A 129 0.14 -12.63 -11.21
C THR A 129 -0.10 -13.89 -10.40
N TYR A 130 0.53 -13.98 -9.23
CA TYR A 130 0.27 -15.01 -8.25
C TYR A 130 -0.28 -14.42 -6.95
N ALA A 131 -1.38 -14.99 -6.43
CA ALA A 131 -1.90 -14.64 -5.13
C ALA A 131 -2.07 -15.89 -4.24
N ARG A 132 -1.39 -15.88 -3.08
CA ARG A 132 -1.48 -16.97 -2.11
C ARG A 132 -2.70 -16.83 -1.21
N GLU A 133 -3.02 -15.62 -0.78
CA GLU A 133 -4.03 -15.35 0.25
C GLU A 133 -5.19 -14.52 -0.28
N LEU A 134 -4.89 -13.39 -0.90
CA LEU A 134 -5.89 -12.42 -1.30
C LEU A 134 -5.47 -11.62 -2.53
N ILE A 135 -6.37 -11.56 -3.49
CA ILE A 135 -6.35 -10.57 -4.57
C ILE A 135 -7.78 -10.07 -4.78
N ALA A 136 -8.07 -8.87 -4.29
CA ALA A 136 -9.43 -8.34 -4.25
C ALA A 136 -9.50 -6.89 -4.72
N SER A 137 -10.67 -6.50 -5.21
CA SER A 137 -11.03 -5.12 -5.52
C SER A 137 -9.98 -4.42 -6.40
N GLY A 138 -9.41 -3.27 -6.01
CA GLY A 138 -8.40 -2.55 -6.78
C GLY A 138 -7.17 -3.40 -7.15
N ALA A 139 -6.78 -4.36 -6.32
CA ALA A 139 -5.69 -5.29 -6.64
C ALA A 139 -6.08 -6.27 -7.75
N PHE A 140 -7.31 -6.77 -7.73
CA PHE A 140 -7.85 -7.58 -8.83
C PHE A 140 -8.00 -6.75 -10.11
N TYR A 141 -8.46 -5.48 -9.98
CA TYR A 141 -8.55 -4.54 -11.09
C TYR A 141 -7.20 -4.37 -11.80
N SER A 142 -6.13 -4.12 -11.05
CA SER A 142 -4.80 -3.80 -11.59
C SER A 142 -4.01 -5.05 -11.98
N PHE A 143 -3.68 -5.89 -11.01
CA PHE A 143 -2.82 -7.05 -11.24
C PHE A 143 -3.54 -8.22 -11.90
N GLY A 144 -4.89 -8.26 -11.86
CA GLY A 144 -5.71 -9.16 -12.64
C GLY A 144 -5.56 -8.97 -14.15
N GLN A 145 -4.91 -7.90 -14.62
CA GLN A 145 -4.66 -7.63 -16.03
C GLN A 145 -3.44 -8.40 -16.60
N ALA A 146 -2.66 -9.08 -15.76
CA ALA A 146 -1.62 -10.01 -16.26
C ALA A 146 -2.22 -11.08 -17.16
N GLN A 147 -1.43 -11.62 -18.07
CA GLN A 147 -1.87 -12.68 -19.01
C GLN A 147 -2.31 -13.92 -18.24
N GLU A 148 -1.53 -14.32 -17.24
CA GLU A 148 -1.89 -15.39 -16.32
C GLU A 148 -2.20 -14.80 -14.94
N LEU A 149 -3.31 -15.24 -14.35
CA LEU A 149 -3.66 -14.99 -12.96
C LEU A 149 -3.82 -16.34 -12.28
N ILE A 150 -2.79 -16.72 -11.53
CA ILE A 150 -2.70 -17.98 -10.83
C ILE A 150 -2.88 -17.71 -9.33
N VAL A 151 -3.71 -18.46 -8.66
CA VAL A 151 -3.97 -18.28 -7.22
C VAL A 151 -3.90 -19.60 -6.48
N ALA A 152 -3.66 -19.54 -5.17
CA ALA A 152 -3.83 -20.72 -4.33
C ALA A 152 -5.31 -21.13 -4.28
N PRO A 153 -5.62 -22.44 -4.20
CA PRO A 153 -7.01 -22.90 -4.12
C PRO A 153 -7.82 -22.27 -2.99
N SER A 154 -7.16 -21.91 -1.88
CA SER A 154 -7.75 -21.26 -0.70
C SER A 154 -7.69 -19.74 -0.72
N ALA A 155 -7.02 -19.13 -1.70
CA ALA A 155 -6.95 -17.67 -1.80
C ALA A 155 -8.34 -17.06 -1.96
N TYR A 156 -8.54 -15.85 -1.46
CA TYR A 156 -9.75 -15.07 -1.71
C TYR A 156 -9.57 -14.19 -2.94
N VAL A 157 -10.55 -14.26 -3.87
CA VAL A 157 -10.49 -13.59 -5.18
C VAL A 157 -11.80 -12.89 -5.46
N GLY A 158 -11.76 -11.65 -5.99
CA GLY A 158 -12.96 -10.95 -6.42
C GLY A 158 -13.12 -9.58 -5.79
N SER A 159 -14.21 -9.35 -5.05
CA SER A 159 -14.59 -8.01 -4.56
C SER A 159 -14.61 -6.99 -5.72
N ILE A 160 -15.18 -7.41 -6.86
CA ILE A 160 -15.29 -6.57 -8.07
C ILE A 160 -16.45 -5.60 -7.84
N GLY A 161 -16.13 -4.45 -7.26
CA GLY A 161 -17.09 -3.44 -6.86
C GLY A 161 -16.41 -2.17 -6.39
N VAL A 162 -17.20 -1.10 -6.24
CA VAL A 162 -16.74 0.21 -5.78
C VAL A 162 -17.64 0.65 -4.63
N ILE A 163 -17.04 1.14 -3.55
CA ILE A 163 -17.77 1.73 -2.43
C ILE A 163 -17.28 3.15 -2.16
N MET A 164 -18.17 3.99 -1.70
CA MET A 164 -17.86 5.28 -1.07
C MET A 164 -18.60 5.33 0.26
N VAL A 165 -17.88 5.68 1.31
CA VAL A 165 -18.46 5.90 2.63
C VAL A 165 -18.25 7.37 2.98
N ASP A 166 -19.34 8.06 3.27
CA ASP A 166 -19.31 9.46 3.71
C ASP A 166 -20.19 9.62 4.95
N GLU A 167 -19.74 10.45 5.88
CA GLU A 167 -20.40 10.69 7.16
C GLU A 167 -21.10 12.06 7.15
N SER A 168 -22.35 12.12 7.58
CA SER A 168 -23.07 13.39 7.77
C SER A 168 -23.11 13.80 9.24
N TYR A 169 -22.55 14.94 9.54
CA TYR A 169 -22.56 15.55 10.88
C TYR A 169 -23.66 16.60 11.06
N ALA A 170 -24.62 16.74 10.13
CA ALA A 170 -25.65 17.77 10.13
C ALA A 170 -26.48 17.74 11.43
N ASP A 171 -26.95 16.56 11.83
CA ASP A 171 -27.76 16.41 13.03
C ASP A 171 -26.97 16.67 14.32
N TYR A 172 -25.70 16.26 14.34
CA TYR A 172 -24.82 16.55 15.48
C TYR A 172 -24.62 18.06 15.66
N TYR A 173 -24.33 18.80 14.59
CA TYR A 173 -24.18 20.25 14.67
C TYR A 173 -25.47 20.94 15.09
N ASN A 174 -26.62 20.49 14.61
CA ASN A 174 -27.93 20.99 15.03
C ASN A 174 -28.16 20.77 16.54
N GLN A 175 -27.80 19.59 17.08
CA GLN A 175 -27.97 19.28 18.51
C GLN A 175 -27.12 20.16 19.41
N ILE A 176 -25.91 20.53 19.00
CA ILE A 176 -25.04 21.45 19.78
C ILE A 176 -25.29 22.93 19.48
N GLY A 177 -26.31 23.24 18.68
CA GLY A 177 -26.69 24.62 18.34
C GLY A 177 -25.77 25.32 17.35
N LEU A 178 -24.87 24.59 16.68
CA LEU A 178 -23.97 25.13 15.65
C LEU A 178 -24.71 25.19 14.30
N LYS A 179 -24.84 26.39 13.74
CA LYS A 179 -25.38 26.59 12.39
C LYS A 179 -24.26 26.88 11.40
N MET A 180 -24.27 26.19 10.29
CA MET A 180 -23.33 26.41 9.20
C MET A 180 -23.98 27.30 8.12
N GLU A 181 -23.31 28.40 7.78
CA GLU A 181 -23.71 29.27 6.67
C GLU A 181 -22.83 28.92 5.45
N ILE A 182 -23.45 28.44 4.38
CA ILE A 182 -22.72 27.96 3.20
C ILE A 182 -23.03 28.83 2.00
N PHE A 183 -22.03 29.52 1.50
CA PHE A 183 -22.10 30.32 0.27
C PHE A 183 -21.35 29.56 -0.84
N ARG A 184 -22.05 29.19 -1.91
CA ARG A 184 -21.44 28.40 -3.00
C ARG A 184 -21.89 28.90 -4.38
N ALA A 185 -20.98 28.80 -5.35
CA ALA A 185 -21.30 28.87 -6.77
C ALA A 185 -21.07 27.48 -7.39
N GLY A 186 -22.10 26.95 -8.05
CA GLY A 186 -22.17 25.56 -8.51
C GLY A 186 -22.94 24.67 -7.51
N LYS A 187 -24.05 24.09 -7.99
CA LYS A 187 -25.03 23.34 -7.17
C LYS A 187 -24.40 22.24 -6.31
N TYR A 188 -23.41 21.54 -6.86
CA TYR A 188 -22.79 20.38 -6.22
C TYR A 188 -21.40 20.66 -5.61
N LYS A 189 -21.00 21.95 -5.57
CA LYS A 189 -19.71 22.28 -4.98
C LYS A 189 -19.71 22.04 -3.49
N ALA A 190 -18.77 21.21 -3.01
CA ALA A 190 -18.63 20.81 -1.60
C ALA A 190 -19.95 20.22 -1.03
N ALA A 191 -20.55 19.29 -1.75
CA ALA A 191 -21.67 18.50 -1.26
C ALA A 191 -21.30 17.80 0.05
N ASN A 192 -22.26 17.65 0.97
CA ASN A 192 -22.06 17.07 2.31
C ASN A 192 -20.90 17.70 3.12
N ILE A 193 -20.68 19.01 2.97
CA ILE A 193 -19.76 19.71 3.87
C ILE A 193 -20.31 19.62 5.31
N ALA A 194 -19.42 19.65 6.30
CA ALA A 194 -19.78 19.57 7.72
C ALA A 194 -20.98 20.50 8.06
N GLY A 195 -22.03 19.94 8.66
CA GLY A 195 -23.25 20.66 9.00
C GLY A 195 -24.32 20.73 7.88
N GLU A 196 -24.03 20.26 6.68
CA GLU A 196 -25.00 20.04 5.61
C GLU A 196 -25.17 18.54 5.34
N GLY A 197 -26.37 18.05 5.24
CA GLY A 197 -26.63 16.68 4.79
C GLY A 197 -26.67 16.56 3.26
N TYR A 198 -26.63 15.35 2.75
CA TYR A 198 -26.90 15.09 1.34
C TYR A 198 -28.35 15.45 0.97
N THR A 199 -28.51 16.19 -0.11
CA THR A 199 -29.79 16.26 -0.81
C THR A 199 -29.99 15.03 -1.69
N ASP A 200 -31.22 14.74 -2.11
CA ASP A 200 -31.54 13.62 -3.00
C ASP A 200 -30.79 13.71 -4.34
N ASP A 201 -30.66 14.92 -4.89
CA ASP A 201 -29.89 15.16 -6.13
C ASP A 201 -28.41 14.87 -5.95
N MET A 202 -27.83 15.21 -4.80
CA MET A 202 -26.43 14.91 -4.49
C MET A 202 -26.23 13.40 -4.34
N ARG A 203 -27.13 12.71 -3.65
CA ARG A 203 -27.10 11.24 -3.53
C ARG A 203 -27.19 10.56 -4.90
N ALA A 204 -28.10 11.02 -5.76
CA ALA A 204 -28.25 10.48 -7.10
C ALA A 204 -26.99 10.65 -7.94
N LEU A 205 -26.34 11.83 -7.87
CA LEU A 205 -25.09 12.10 -8.59
C LEU A 205 -23.95 11.19 -8.12
N GLU A 206 -23.78 11.03 -6.80
CA GLU A 206 -22.72 10.15 -6.26
C GLU A 206 -23.00 8.68 -6.59
N GLN A 207 -24.27 8.25 -6.54
CA GLN A 207 -24.64 6.90 -6.92
C GLN A 207 -24.36 6.63 -8.41
N GLU A 208 -24.68 7.57 -9.28
CA GLU A 208 -24.37 7.48 -10.72
C GLU A 208 -22.86 7.35 -10.96
N ARG A 209 -22.06 8.15 -10.24
CA ARG A 209 -20.60 8.09 -10.31
C ARG A 209 -20.04 6.71 -9.89
N ILE A 210 -20.54 6.15 -8.78
CA ILE A 210 -20.15 4.82 -8.30
C ILE A 210 -20.53 3.72 -9.29
N LEU A 211 -21.73 3.79 -9.88
CA LEU A 211 -22.19 2.84 -10.90
C LEU A 211 -21.33 2.89 -12.17
N ALA A 212 -20.95 4.10 -12.62
CA ALA A 212 -20.08 4.26 -13.78
C ALA A 212 -18.68 3.66 -13.53
N MET A 213 -18.10 3.86 -12.34
CA MET A 213 -16.81 3.28 -11.95
C MET A 213 -16.90 1.75 -11.87
N HIS A 214 -18.00 1.20 -11.32
CA HIS A 214 -18.21 -0.24 -11.26
C HIS A 214 -18.35 -0.85 -12.66
N GLU A 215 -19.05 -0.19 -13.55
CA GLU A 215 -19.16 -0.62 -14.96
C GLU A 215 -17.77 -0.63 -15.64
N GLN A 216 -16.97 0.40 -15.44
CA GLN A 216 -15.59 0.43 -15.93
C GLN A 216 -14.76 -0.73 -15.36
N PHE A 217 -14.92 -1.06 -14.07
CA PHE A 217 -14.26 -2.20 -13.46
C PHE A 217 -14.61 -3.52 -14.15
N LYS A 218 -15.92 -3.77 -14.35
CA LYS A 218 -16.39 -4.96 -15.09
C LYS A 218 -15.78 -5.06 -16.49
N GLN A 219 -15.75 -3.96 -17.22
CA GLN A 219 -15.17 -3.91 -18.56
C GLN A 219 -13.65 -4.21 -18.52
N THR A 220 -12.93 -3.66 -17.53
CA THR A 220 -11.51 -3.92 -17.36
C THR A 220 -11.23 -5.38 -17.02
N VAL A 221 -12.06 -6.01 -16.20
CA VAL A 221 -11.96 -7.45 -15.93
C VAL A 221 -12.18 -8.27 -17.20
N LEU A 222 -13.25 -7.98 -17.94
CA LEU A 222 -13.59 -8.69 -19.16
C LEU A 222 -12.54 -8.53 -20.28
N ARG A 223 -11.74 -7.46 -20.27
CA ARG A 223 -10.62 -7.25 -21.19
C ARG A 223 -9.59 -8.38 -21.10
N SER A 224 -9.32 -8.89 -19.91
CA SER A 224 -8.32 -9.93 -19.65
C SER A 224 -8.93 -11.28 -19.25
N ARG A 225 -10.19 -11.30 -18.83
CA ARG A 225 -10.95 -12.47 -18.37
C ARG A 225 -12.29 -12.53 -19.12
N SER A 226 -12.21 -12.67 -20.44
CA SER A 226 -13.38 -12.56 -21.35
C SER A 226 -14.46 -13.63 -21.16
N LEU A 227 -14.15 -14.71 -20.45
CA LEU A 227 -15.10 -15.80 -20.15
C LEU A 227 -15.74 -15.65 -18.78
N ALA A 228 -15.38 -14.64 -17.99
CA ALA A 228 -15.99 -14.38 -16.68
C ALA A 228 -17.41 -13.83 -16.84
N ASP A 229 -18.32 -14.25 -15.95
CA ASP A 229 -19.70 -13.78 -15.96
C ASP A 229 -19.81 -12.47 -15.19
N ARG A 230 -20.53 -11.49 -15.74
CA ARG A 230 -20.80 -10.21 -15.07
C ARG A 230 -21.61 -10.38 -13.78
N ALA A 231 -22.42 -11.43 -13.66
CA ALA A 231 -23.16 -11.76 -12.44
C ALA A 231 -22.22 -12.09 -11.25
N ASP A 232 -20.99 -12.50 -11.51
CA ASP A 232 -19.96 -12.76 -10.50
C ASP A 232 -19.14 -11.50 -10.14
N MET A 233 -19.55 -10.32 -10.65
CA MET A 233 -18.85 -9.05 -10.50
C MET A 233 -19.68 -7.99 -9.75
N GLU A 234 -20.43 -8.43 -8.74
CA GLU A 234 -21.26 -7.57 -7.88
C GLU A 234 -20.72 -7.47 -6.44
N GLY A 235 -19.38 -7.47 -6.30
CA GLY A 235 -18.70 -7.35 -5.00
C GLY A 235 -18.46 -8.68 -4.27
N GLN A 236 -18.82 -9.82 -4.87
CA GLN A 236 -18.59 -11.14 -4.26
C GLN A 236 -17.10 -11.46 -4.15
N VAL A 237 -16.76 -12.28 -3.17
CA VAL A 237 -15.41 -12.83 -2.96
C VAL A 237 -15.51 -14.36 -2.98
N TYR A 238 -14.67 -14.99 -3.76
CA TYR A 238 -14.66 -16.43 -3.96
C TYR A 238 -13.35 -17.06 -3.51
N PRO A 239 -13.38 -18.28 -2.94
CA PRO A 239 -12.17 -19.09 -2.85
C PRO A 239 -11.55 -19.33 -4.24
N GLY A 240 -10.23 -19.43 -4.33
CA GLY A 240 -9.49 -19.57 -5.60
C GLY A 240 -10.01 -20.71 -6.47
N ALA A 241 -10.33 -21.86 -5.87
CA ALA A 241 -10.92 -22.99 -6.58
C ALA A 241 -12.26 -22.62 -7.25
N THR A 242 -13.10 -21.85 -6.58
CA THR A 242 -14.38 -21.38 -7.13
C THR A 242 -14.15 -20.28 -8.18
N ALA A 243 -13.21 -19.38 -7.93
CA ALA A 243 -12.84 -18.32 -8.88
C ALA A 243 -12.35 -18.90 -10.22
N ALA A 244 -11.64 -20.05 -10.19
CA ALA A 244 -11.21 -20.77 -11.39
C ALA A 244 -12.41 -21.32 -12.18
N GLN A 245 -13.40 -21.88 -11.50
CA GLN A 245 -14.65 -22.37 -12.15
C GLN A 245 -15.45 -21.23 -12.80
N LYS A 246 -15.32 -20.01 -12.24
CA LYS A 246 -15.97 -18.78 -12.73
C LYS A 246 -15.16 -18.02 -13.77
N ASN A 247 -14.04 -18.56 -14.22
CA ASN A 247 -13.11 -17.93 -15.17
C ASN A 247 -12.56 -16.56 -14.71
N LEU A 248 -12.58 -16.30 -13.40
CA LEU A 248 -11.98 -15.10 -12.82
C LEU A 248 -10.46 -15.20 -12.72
N VAL A 249 -9.91 -16.42 -12.70
CA VAL A 249 -8.47 -16.72 -12.71
C VAL A 249 -8.13 -17.71 -13.81
N THR A 250 -6.88 -17.75 -14.24
CA THR A 250 -6.43 -18.63 -15.33
C THR A 250 -5.91 -19.97 -14.83
N GLY A 251 -5.54 -20.08 -13.56
CA GLY A 251 -4.99 -21.32 -13.02
C GLY A 251 -4.89 -21.34 -11.50
N LEU A 252 -4.53 -22.52 -10.99
CA LEU A 252 -4.31 -22.78 -9.58
C LEU A 252 -2.89 -23.31 -9.36
N ALA A 253 -2.26 -22.85 -8.28
CA ALA A 253 -1.00 -23.39 -7.77
C ALA A 253 -0.96 -23.19 -6.25
N SER A 254 -0.48 -24.19 -5.52
CA SER A 254 -0.45 -24.11 -4.06
C SER A 254 0.65 -23.18 -3.54
N THR A 255 1.74 -22.99 -4.30
CA THR A 255 2.86 -22.13 -3.94
C THR A 255 3.27 -21.24 -5.11
N PHE A 256 4.00 -20.18 -4.81
CA PHE A 256 4.56 -19.30 -5.83
C PHE A 256 5.58 -20.03 -6.71
N GLU A 257 6.40 -20.88 -6.12
CA GLU A 257 7.42 -21.66 -6.83
C GLU A 257 6.77 -22.59 -7.87
N GLU A 258 5.64 -23.23 -7.52
CA GLU A 258 4.87 -24.04 -8.45
C GLU A 258 4.32 -23.21 -9.62
N ALA A 259 3.75 -22.04 -9.33
CA ALA A 259 3.24 -21.12 -10.34
C ALA A 259 4.37 -20.61 -11.24
N LEU A 260 5.50 -20.19 -10.64
CA LEU A 260 6.67 -19.68 -11.34
C LEU A 260 7.28 -20.73 -12.25
N ALA A 261 7.46 -21.97 -11.78
CA ALA A 261 8.01 -23.06 -12.58
C ALA A 261 7.13 -23.37 -13.80
N LYS A 262 5.81 -23.34 -13.67
CA LYS A 262 4.87 -23.48 -14.79
C LYS A 262 5.00 -22.32 -15.78
N PHE A 263 5.06 -21.09 -15.27
CA PHE A 263 5.17 -19.88 -16.08
C PHE A 263 6.49 -19.80 -16.84
N GLU A 264 7.61 -20.17 -16.21
CA GLU A 264 8.94 -20.19 -16.84
C GLU A 264 9.11 -21.35 -17.81
N GLY A 265 8.42 -22.48 -17.59
CA GLY A 265 8.44 -23.66 -18.49
C GLY A 265 7.45 -23.58 -19.65
N SER A 266 6.51 -22.63 -19.64
CA SER A 266 5.58 -22.42 -20.73
C SER A 266 6.24 -21.61 -21.86
N ASP A 267 6.16 -22.09 -23.11
CA ASP A 267 6.44 -21.30 -24.33
C ASP A 267 5.30 -20.29 -24.54
N VAL A 268 5.22 -19.26 -23.66
CA VAL A 268 4.24 -18.19 -23.81
C VAL A 268 4.65 -17.34 -25.01
N GLN A 269 3.98 -17.57 -26.14
CA GLN A 269 4.17 -16.76 -27.35
C GLN A 269 3.83 -15.30 -27.01
N SER A 270 4.77 -14.39 -27.28
CA SER A 270 4.55 -12.95 -27.18
C SER A 270 3.33 -12.55 -28.01
N VAL A 271 2.22 -12.29 -27.37
CA VAL A 271 1.03 -11.76 -28.02
C VAL A 271 1.34 -10.32 -28.42
N LYS A 272 1.46 -10.07 -29.72
CA LYS A 272 1.54 -8.72 -30.30
C LYS A 272 0.22 -8.00 -29.99
N ARG A 273 0.18 -7.28 -28.89
CA ARG A 273 -0.87 -6.29 -28.62
C ARG A 273 -0.51 -5.00 -29.37
N GLY A 274 -1.49 -4.42 -30.04
CA GLY A 274 -1.31 -3.33 -31.01
C GLY A 274 -0.48 -2.17 -30.45
N LYS A 275 0.45 -1.71 -31.28
CA LYS A 275 1.21 -0.49 -31.04
C LYS A 275 0.31 0.71 -31.30
N ASP A 276 0.13 1.55 -30.28
CA ASP A 276 0.01 2.99 -30.50
C ASP A 276 0.69 3.76 -29.37
N THR A 277 1.79 4.29 -29.76
CA THR A 277 2.47 5.58 -29.54
C THR A 277 2.68 6.16 -28.15
N ALA A 278 3.99 6.33 -27.90
CA ALA A 278 4.65 7.51 -27.35
C ALA A 278 4.62 7.75 -25.84
N VAL A 279 5.64 7.25 -25.15
CA VAL A 279 6.46 8.10 -24.26
C VAL A 279 7.88 7.50 -24.18
N ALA A 280 8.76 7.99 -25.01
CA ALA A 280 10.20 7.85 -24.82
C ALA A 280 10.78 9.24 -24.62
N LYS A 281 11.08 9.60 -23.37
CA LYS A 281 12.17 10.51 -22.96
C LYS A 281 11.93 11.02 -21.54
N GLN A 282 12.53 10.35 -20.58
CA GLN A 282 13.08 10.97 -19.37
C GLN A 282 13.72 9.90 -18.49
N SER A 283 14.91 9.46 -18.85
CA SER A 283 15.77 8.70 -17.95
C SER A 283 17.21 9.14 -18.14
N LYS A 284 17.63 10.22 -17.47
CA LYS A 284 19.03 10.58 -17.30
C LYS A 284 19.20 11.53 -16.10
N GLN A 285 18.82 11.09 -14.90
CA GLN A 285 19.21 11.83 -13.68
C GLN A 285 19.26 11.02 -12.38
N ALA A 286 19.17 9.70 -12.45
CA ALA A 286 19.24 8.84 -11.26
C ALA A 286 20.52 7.97 -11.24
N LYS A 287 21.68 8.58 -11.50
CA LYS A 287 22.96 7.89 -11.29
C LYS A 287 23.96 8.85 -10.62
N ALA A 288 23.81 9.12 -9.36
CA ALA A 288 24.87 9.59 -8.48
C ALA A 288 24.39 9.82 -7.04
N ILE A 289 23.89 8.81 -6.33
CA ILE A 289 23.94 8.82 -4.87
C ILE A 289 24.06 7.35 -4.44
N ALA A 290 25.25 6.86 -4.38
CA ALA A 290 25.58 5.65 -3.68
C ALA A 290 26.76 5.92 -2.74
N LYS A 291 26.61 5.60 -1.48
CA LYS A 291 27.58 5.51 -0.41
C LYS A 291 27.83 6.80 0.38
N HIS A 292 27.10 6.93 1.50
CA HIS A 292 27.70 7.49 2.71
C HIS A 292 27.39 6.60 3.93
N LYS A 293 28.31 6.60 4.87
CA LYS A 293 28.58 5.58 5.88
C LYS A 293 27.68 5.68 7.11
N VAL A 294 27.30 4.55 7.66
CA VAL A 294 26.95 4.27 9.06
C VAL A 294 28.20 4.54 9.96
N SER A 295 28.65 5.75 10.09
CA SER A 295 29.92 6.04 10.76
C SER A 295 29.79 6.82 12.09
N GLU A 296 28.56 6.94 12.64
CA GLU A 296 28.35 7.66 13.90
C GLU A 296 27.70 6.84 15.03
N LEU A 297 27.32 5.58 14.76
CA LEU A 297 26.98 4.62 15.81
C LEU A 297 28.24 3.84 16.18
N GLU A 298 28.54 3.74 17.47
CA GLU A 298 29.66 2.93 17.94
C GLU A 298 29.46 1.48 17.47
N ASP A 299 30.51 0.86 16.91
CA ASP A 299 30.46 -0.50 16.35
C ASP A 299 29.88 -1.54 17.33
N GLU A 300 30.11 -1.34 18.63
CA GLU A 300 29.58 -2.20 19.70
C GLU A 300 28.05 -2.20 19.77
N VAL A 301 27.37 -1.08 19.46
CA VAL A 301 25.90 -1.00 19.46
C VAL A 301 25.32 -1.66 18.22
N LEU A 302 26.00 -1.53 17.08
CA LEU A 302 25.57 -2.16 15.83
C LEU A 302 25.63 -3.69 15.91
N ASP A 303 26.59 -4.24 16.66
CA ASP A 303 26.71 -5.70 16.83
C ASP A 303 25.60 -6.31 17.70
N LEU A 304 24.94 -5.52 18.54
CA LEU A 304 23.78 -5.95 19.33
C LEU A 304 22.47 -5.98 18.51
N LEU A 305 22.46 -5.40 17.30
CA LEU A 305 21.28 -5.32 16.47
C LEU A 305 21.12 -6.57 15.59
N THR A 306 19.87 -7.01 15.44
CA THR A 306 19.53 -8.00 14.43
C THR A 306 19.74 -7.42 13.03
N PRO A 307 19.93 -8.25 11.97
CA PRO A 307 20.11 -7.76 10.60
C PRO A 307 19.01 -6.79 10.18
N ARG A 308 17.78 -7.04 10.60
CA ARG A 308 16.62 -6.21 10.32
C ARG A 308 16.64 -4.86 11.05
N GLN A 309 17.07 -4.85 12.30
CA GLN A 309 17.26 -3.60 13.04
C GLN A 309 18.34 -2.73 12.41
N LYS A 310 19.40 -3.35 11.86
CA LYS A 310 20.45 -2.64 11.10
C LYS A 310 19.86 -1.96 9.85
N GLU A 311 19.04 -2.67 9.07
CA GLU A 311 18.36 -2.08 7.90
C GLU A 311 17.43 -0.90 8.27
N LEU A 312 16.76 -0.98 9.42
CA LEU A 312 15.92 0.13 9.92
C LEU A 312 16.76 1.34 10.32
N VAL A 313 17.87 1.12 11.02
CA VAL A 313 18.79 2.19 11.38
C VAL A 313 19.32 2.88 10.13
N ASP A 314 19.77 2.11 9.14
CA ASP A 314 20.27 2.64 7.87
C ASP A 314 19.18 3.45 7.15
N GLY A 315 17.95 2.94 7.09
CA GLY A 315 16.83 3.62 6.45
C GLY A 315 16.44 4.94 7.14
N TYR A 316 16.42 4.97 8.49
CA TYR A 316 16.13 6.21 9.23
C TYR A 316 17.24 7.24 9.11
N MET A 317 18.49 6.81 9.10
CA MET A 317 19.63 7.71 8.90
C MET A 317 19.68 8.26 7.47
N GLU A 318 19.37 7.45 6.47
CA GLU A 318 19.25 7.92 5.08
C GLU A 318 18.16 9.00 4.94
N VAL A 319 17.03 8.81 5.60
CA VAL A 319 15.93 9.80 5.61
C VAL A 319 16.37 11.09 6.30
N GLU A 320 17.06 10.98 7.45
CA GLU A 320 17.58 12.15 8.19
C GLU A 320 18.61 12.91 7.34
N GLU A 321 19.49 12.22 6.66
CA GLU A 321 20.51 12.83 5.79
C GLU A 321 19.86 13.57 4.60
N LEU A 322 18.81 13.02 3.99
CA LEU A 322 18.18 13.58 2.81
C LEU A 322 17.22 14.74 3.13
N PHE A 323 16.54 14.70 4.26
CA PHE A 323 15.42 15.60 4.58
C PHE A 323 15.60 16.36 5.90
N GLY A 324 16.71 16.10 6.62
CA GLY A 324 16.94 16.61 7.97
C GLY A 324 16.23 15.78 9.03
N PRO A 325 16.48 16.11 10.32
CA PRO A 325 15.92 15.35 11.44
C PRO A 325 14.38 15.48 11.49
N PHE A 326 13.73 14.39 11.88
CA PHE A 326 12.29 14.35 12.07
C PHE A 326 11.85 15.35 13.16
N ASP A 327 10.76 16.03 12.96
CA ASP A 327 10.14 16.83 14.02
C ASP A 327 9.39 15.95 15.04
N GLN A 328 9.03 16.51 16.20
CA GLN A 328 8.34 15.77 17.27
C GLN A 328 6.83 15.65 17.06
N SER A 329 6.30 16.21 15.97
CA SER A 329 4.86 16.29 15.74
C SER A 329 4.20 14.94 15.54
N THR A 330 2.87 14.92 15.69
CA THR A 330 2.01 13.78 15.36
C THR A 330 1.52 13.80 13.91
N GLY A 331 2.12 14.66 13.07
CA GLY A 331 1.88 14.70 11.64
C GLY A 331 2.35 13.42 10.92
N PRO A 332 1.99 13.24 9.64
CA PRO A 332 2.38 12.05 8.87
C PRO A 332 3.88 11.80 8.86
N ASP A 333 4.67 12.84 8.74
CA ASP A 333 6.13 12.80 8.65
C ASP A 333 6.84 13.07 9.99
N GLY A 334 6.10 13.39 11.06
CA GLY A 334 6.65 13.64 12.39
C GLY A 334 7.00 12.37 13.15
N ALA A 335 7.86 12.46 14.16
CA ALA A 335 8.32 11.33 14.96
C ALA A 335 7.29 10.81 15.97
N HIS A 336 6.15 11.46 16.16
CA HIS A 336 5.14 11.14 17.18
C HIS A 336 5.75 10.98 18.57
N TYR A 337 6.63 11.92 18.93
CA TYR A 337 7.33 11.87 20.19
C TYR A 337 6.41 12.17 21.37
N VAL A 338 6.60 11.41 22.46
CA VAL A 338 5.97 11.64 23.77
C VAL A 338 7.08 11.66 24.84
N ALA A 339 7.03 12.66 25.75
CA ALA A 339 8.09 12.87 26.74
C ALA A 339 8.09 11.82 27.87
N GLU A 340 6.99 11.09 28.05
CA GLU A 340 6.88 10.01 29.02
C GLU A 340 6.32 8.76 28.32
N SER A 341 7.14 7.72 28.23
CA SER A 341 6.75 6.48 27.55
C SER A 341 5.70 5.73 28.36
N PRO A 342 4.55 5.37 27.76
CA PRO A 342 3.57 4.50 28.41
C PRO A 342 4.10 3.07 28.61
N PHE A 343 5.24 2.72 28.02
CA PHE A 343 5.90 1.40 28.04
C PHE A 343 7.22 1.43 28.82
N GLY A 344 7.42 2.44 29.68
CA GLY A 344 8.64 2.60 30.45
C GLY A 344 8.99 1.39 31.33
N SER A 345 7.98 0.69 31.88
CA SER A 345 8.15 -0.54 32.66
C SER A 345 8.69 -1.71 31.83
N GLU A 346 8.58 -1.67 30.51
CA GLU A 346 9.04 -2.68 29.57
C GLU A 346 10.42 -2.35 28.98
N GLY A 347 11.03 -1.23 29.43
CA GLY A 347 12.31 -0.76 28.94
C GLY A 347 12.25 -0.05 27.58
N LEU A 348 11.04 0.25 27.07
CA LEU A 348 10.85 0.98 25.81
C LEU A 348 10.94 2.48 26.05
N LEU A 349 12.17 2.97 26.11
CA LEU A 349 12.53 4.35 26.47
C LEU A 349 13.56 4.90 25.48
N CYS A 350 13.53 6.20 25.24
CA CYS A 350 14.53 6.87 24.39
C CYS A 350 15.97 6.59 24.83
N GLN A 351 16.25 6.58 26.13
CA GLN A 351 17.61 6.28 26.64
C GLN A 351 18.12 4.88 26.27
N ASN A 352 17.27 3.94 25.93
CA ASN A 352 17.61 2.59 25.49
C ASN A 352 17.64 2.46 23.95
N CYS A 353 17.30 3.53 23.24
CA CYS A 353 17.26 3.55 21.77
C CYS A 353 18.64 3.85 21.19
N VAL A 354 18.99 3.19 20.07
CA VAL A 354 20.27 3.37 19.36
C VAL A 354 20.51 4.81 18.89
N PHE A 355 19.47 5.57 18.67
CA PHE A 355 19.57 6.97 18.25
C PHE A 355 19.72 7.98 19.40
N TYR A 356 19.59 7.53 20.65
CA TYR A 356 19.70 8.45 21.79
C TYR A 356 21.13 9.01 21.92
N ARG A 357 21.22 10.32 22.11
CA ARG A 357 22.47 11.10 22.21
C ARG A 357 22.43 11.95 23.46
N GLY A 358 22.34 11.33 24.63
CA GLY A 358 22.26 12.04 25.91
C GLY A 358 22.83 13.46 25.94
N PRO A 359 22.52 14.26 26.97
CA PRO A 359 21.55 13.96 28.04
C PRO A 359 20.08 14.14 27.63
N ARG A 360 19.77 14.85 26.53
CA ARG A 360 18.41 15.11 26.03
C ARG A 360 18.37 15.25 24.50
N GLY A 361 19.14 14.43 23.78
CA GLY A 361 19.26 14.50 22.33
C GLY A 361 18.95 13.18 21.64
N CYS A 362 18.62 13.25 20.36
CA CYS A 362 18.44 12.13 19.46
C CYS A 362 19.17 12.38 18.15
N GLY A 363 19.72 11.33 17.52
CA GLY A 363 20.43 11.43 16.24
C GLY A 363 19.51 11.69 15.05
N ILE A 364 18.23 11.36 15.16
CA ILE A 364 17.29 11.44 14.04
C ILE A 364 16.03 12.28 14.33
N VAL A 365 15.79 12.70 15.58
CA VAL A 365 14.64 13.54 15.96
C VAL A 365 15.13 14.84 16.54
N SER A 366 14.62 15.96 16.03
CA SER A 366 14.97 17.31 16.47
C SER A 366 14.27 17.70 17.78
N GLY A 367 14.88 18.63 18.50
CA GLY A 367 14.33 19.19 19.74
C GLY A 367 14.78 18.47 21.00
N ASP A 368 14.10 18.77 22.12
CA ASP A 368 14.44 18.27 23.43
C ASP A 368 13.83 16.88 23.66
N ILE A 369 14.69 15.89 23.90
CA ILE A 369 14.30 14.46 24.01
C ILE A 369 14.50 13.98 25.44
N ASP A 370 13.39 13.74 26.16
CA ASP A 370 13.45 13.18 27.51
C ASP A 370 13.94 11.72 27.46
N PRO A 371 14.88 11.31 28.33
CA PRO A 371 15.37 9.93 28.39
C PRO A 371 14.26 8.91 28.65
N ASN A 372 13.18 9.30 29.32
CA ASN A 372 12.01 8.45 29.60
C ASN A 372 10.94 8.54 28.51
N GLY A 373 11.16 9.34 27.48
CA GLY A 373 10.26 9.46 26.33
C GLY A 373 10.31 8.26 25.39
N ILE A 374 9.51 8.32 24.35
CA ILE A 374 9.52 7.39 23.22
C ILE A 374 8.98 8.08 21.96
N CYS A 375 9.39 7.63 20.81
CA CYS A 375 8.83 8.05 19.52
C CYS A 375 8.54 6.81 18.64
N LYS A 376 7.86 6.98 17.52
CA LYS A 376 7.58 5.86 16.60
C LYS A 376 8.82 5.29 15.88
N LEU A 377 9.96 5.98 15.94
CA LEU A 377 11.20 5.63 15.24
C LEU A 377 12.21 4.93 16.16
N TRP A 378 11.78 4.48 17.34
CA TRP A 378 12.69 3.84 18.29
C TRP A 378 13.25 2.50 17.76
N VAL A 379 14.55 2.28 17.97
CA VAL A 379 15.20 0.97 17.76
C VAL A 379 15.97 0.64 19.04
N ILE A 380 15.55 -0.42 19.72
CA ILE A 380 16.15 -0.89 20.97
C ILE A 380 16.81 -2.25 20.72
N PRO A 381 18.09 -2.46 21.07
CA PRO A 381 18.75 -3.75 20.94
C PRO A 381 17.99 -4.86 21.68
N SER A 382 18.02 -6.08 21.18
CA SER A 382 17.27 -7.24 21.70
C SER A 382 17.64 -7.60 23.13
N ASN A 383 18.71 -7.09 23.66
CA ASN A 383 19.12 -7.26 25.06
C ASN A 383 19.62 -5.92 25.65
N PRO A 384 18.71 -5.01 26.03
CA PRO A 384 19.10 -3.69 26.54
C PRO A 384 19.79 -3.73 27.91
N ASN A 385 19.90 -4.91 28.53
CA ASN A 385 20.48 -5.10 29.86
C ASN A 385 21.70 -6.06 29.85
N ALA A 386 22.26 -6.38 28.68
CA ALA A 386 23.45 -7.23 28.56
C ALA A 386 24.74 -6.42 28.60
#